data_225cae3a920fac43961c43ac1b6d2954
#
_entry.id   225cae3a920fac43961c43ac1b6d2954
#
_cell.length_a   1.000
_cell.length_b   1.000
_cell.length_c   1.000
_cell.angle_alpha   90.00
_cell.angle_beta   90.00
_cell.angle_gamma   90.00
#
_symmetry.space_group_name_H-M   'P 1'
#
loop_
_entity.id
_entity.type
_entity.pdbx_description
1 polymer ?
#
loop_
_entity_poly.entity_id
_entity_poly.type
_entity_poly.pdbx_seq_one_letter_code
_entity_poly.pdbx_strand_id
1 'polypeptide(L)'
;LSRGCGLKGIGGISPVDGKYIRPLLGVRRQEIEEYLKENNIDYCTDETNLEDHYTRNRLRNHVIPYLEREINPRAVSHMADTMEQMQTVWAFMEVEKCRKYCVKPKQDKADGVVILEEGFRSVNETVRTFLIHELLCETAGRKKDIEQIHVKLVEELMEHQTGRKIMLPY
;
A
#
# COMPACT_ATOMS: atom_id res chain seq x y z
N LEU A 1 -9.84 1.13 3.79
CA LEU A 1 -10.28 2.48 4.20
C LEU A 1 -10.81 2.48 5.62
N SER A 2 -11.75 1.61 5.99
CA SER A 2 -12.41 1.63 7.32
C SER A 2 -11.48 1.45 8.54
N ARG A 3 -10.26 0.97 8.36
CA ARG A 3 -9.24 0.83 9.41
C ARG A 3 -8.13 1.87 9.34
N GLY A 4 -8.24 2.83 8.43
CA GLY A 4 -7.16 3.70 8.06
C GLY A 4 -6.14 2.99 7.15
N CYS A 5 -5.73 3.65 6.10
CA CYS A 5 -4.66 3.19 5.23
C CYS A 5 -4.03 4.40 4.54
N GLY A 6 -2.74 4.34 4.31
CA GLY A 6 -2.04 5.33 3.49
C GLY A 6 -2.30 5.11 1.99
N LEU A 7 -1.70 5.95 1.17
CA LEU A 7 -1.86 5.93 -0.29
C LEU A 7 -1.61 4.54 -0.89
N LYS A 8 -0.55 3.86 -0.47
CA LYS A 8 -0.23 2.49 -0.88
C LYS A 8 -1.32 1.50 -0.50
N GLY A 9 -1.89 1.65 0.69
CA GLY A 9 -2.94 0.75 1.18
C GLY A 9 -4.26 0.93 0.43
N ILE A 10 -4.56 2.13 -0.06
CA ILE A 10 -5.73 2.39 -0.93
C ILE A 10 -5.59 1.65 -2.26
N GLY A 11 -4.39 1.59 -2.84
CA GLY A 11 -4.12 0.84 -4.06
C GLY A 11 -4.37 -0.68 -3.95
N GLY A 12 -4.54 -1.20 -2.74
CA GLY A 12 -4.87 -2.62 -2.52
C GLY A 12 -3.67 -3.57 -2.73
N ILE A 13 -3.98 -4.76 -3.21
CA ILE A 13 -2.99 -5.84 -3.40
C ILE A 13 -2.36 -5.70 -4.79
N SER A 14 -1.03 -5.76 -4.86
CA SER A 14 -0.31 -5.74 -6.14
C SER A 14 -0.49 -7.05 -6.91
N PRO A 15 -0.62 -7.01 -8.26
CA PRO A 15 -0.61 -8.21 -9.10
C PRO A 15 0.66 -9.04 -8.97
N VAL A 16 1.79 -8.38 -8.73
CA VAL A 16 3.09 -9.00 -8.48
C VAL A 16 3.68 -8.44 -7.20
N ASP A 17 4.16 -9.32 -6.32
CA ASP A 17 4.77 -8.96 -5.05
C ASP A 17 5.91 -9.94 -4.73
N GLY A 18 7.13 -9.54 -5.06
CA GLY A 18 8.29 -10.41 -5.01
C GLY A 18 8.11 -11.66 -5.87
N LYS A 19 8.07 -12.84 -5.24
CA LYS A 19 7.89 -14.13 -5.90
C LYS A 19 6.41 -14.51 -6.13
N TYR A 20 5.47 -13.75 -5.62
CA TYR A 20 4.04 -14.05 -5.73
C TYR A 20 3.43 -13.34 -6.92
N ILE A 21 2.72 -14.10 -7.76
CA ILE A 21 1.95 -13.60 -8.91
C ILE A 21 0.48 -13.91 -8.65
N ARG A 22 -0.42 -12.95 -8.91
CA ARG A 22 -1.86 -13.06 -8.68
C ARG A 22 -2.63 -12.84 -10.00
N PRO A 23 -2.67 -13.86 -10.89
CA PRO A 23 -3.23 -13.69 -12.23
C PRO A 23 -4.74 -13.41 -12.24
N LEU A 24 -5.48 -13.85 -11.22
CA LEU A 24 -6.93 -13.68 -11.13
C LEU A 24 -7.35 -12.40 -10.39
N LEU A 25 -6.42 -11.48 -10.08
CA LEU A 25 -6.73 -10.28 -9.31
C LEU A 25 -7.72 -9.33 -10.02
N GLY A 26 -7.68 -9.30 -11.36
CA GLY A 26 -8.57 -8.49 -12.19
C GLY A 26 -9.89 -9.20 -12.57
N VAL A 27 -10.14 -10.41 -12.10
CA VAL A 27 -11.32 -11.21 -12.44
C VAL A 27 -12.30 -11.22 -11.27
N ARG A 28 -13.58 -10.98 -11.52
CA ARG A 28 -14.61 -11.07 -10.49
C ARG A 28 -14.86 -12.54 -10.12
N ARG A 29 -15.20 -12.77 -8.86
CA ARG A 29 -15.51 -14.12 -8.37
C ARG A 29 -16.65 -14.77 -9.16
N GLN A 30 -17.67 -14.01 -9.50
CA GLN A 30 -18.80 -14.47 -10.28
C GLN A 30 -18.38 -15.00 -11.66
N GLU A 31 -17.48 -14.29 -12.35
CA GLU A 31 -16.94 -14.72 -13.66
C GLU A 31 -16.15 -16.03 -13.53
N ILE A 32 -15.44 -16.21 -12.42
CA ILE A 32 -14.73 -17.47 -12.14
C ILE A 32 -15.72 -18.61 -11.92
N GLU A 33 -16.78 -18.39 -11.13
CA GLU A 33 -17.79 -19.40 -10.83
C GLU A 33 -18.59 -19.76 -12.09
N GLU A 34 -18.92 -18.81 -12.95
CA GLU A 34 -19.55 -19.04 -14.25
C GLU A 34 -18.65 -19.87 -15.17
N TYR A 35 -17.37 -19.52 -15.29
CA TYR A 35 -16.38 -20.28 -16.07
C TYR A 35 -16.24 -21.73 -15.58
N LEU A 36 -16.14 -21.95 -14.27
CA LEU A 36 -16.03 -23.28 -13.68
C LEU A 36 -17.27 -24.12 -13.99
N LYS A 37 -18.47 -23.52 -13.88
CA LYS A 37 -19.74 -24.18 -14.19
C LYS A 37 -19.87 -24.54 -15.67
N GLU A 38 -19.54 -23.62 -16.58
CA GLU A 38 -19.58 -23.84 -18.02
C GLU A 38 -18.64 -24.97 -18.48
N ASN A 39 -17.50 -25.11 -17.81
CA ASN A 39 -16.49 -26.13 -18.13
C ASN A 39 -16.63 -27.41 -17.28
N ASN A 40 -17.68 -27.52 -16.44
CA ASN A 40 -17.91 -28.67 -15.55
C ASN A 40 -16.70 -28.98 -14.66
N ILE A 41 -16.05 -27.92 -14.11
CA ILE A 41 -14.91 -28.07 -13.20
C ILE A 41 -15.43 -27.99 -11.76
N ASP A 42 -15.23 -29.08 -11.03
CA ASP A 42 -15.57 -29.15 -9.61
C ASP A 42 -14.61 -28.25 -8.77
N TYR A 43 -15.16 -27.55 -7.78
CA TYR A 43 -14.38 -26.76 -6.83
C TYR A 43 -14.94 -26.85 -5.42
N CYS A 44 -14.06 -26.73 -4.44
CA CYS A 44 -14.45 -26.70 -3.04
C CYS A 44 -14.74 -25.26 -2.59
N THR A 45 -15.85 -25.10 -1.90
CA THR A 45 -16.15 -23.83 -1.21
C THR A 45 -15.69 -23.95 0.23
N ASP A 46 -14.84 -23.03 0.65
CA ASP A 46 -14.44 -22.90 2.05
C ASP A 46 -15.60 -22.27 2.85
N GLU A 47 -16.21 -23.05 3.72
CA GLU A 47 -17.37 -22.65 4.54
C GLU A 47 -17.05 -21.46 5.45
N THR A 48 -15.79 -21.28 5.85
CA THR A 48 -15.36 -20.13 6.68
C THR A 48 -15.56 -18.80 5.98
N ASN A 49 -15.70 -18.76 4.66
CA ASN A 49 -16.02 -17.55 3.91
C ASN A 49 -17.45 -17.04 4.16
N LEU A 50 -18.35 -17.90 4.64
CA LEU A 50 -19.73 -17.53 4.97
C LEU A 50 -19.85 -17.00 6.42
N GLU A 51 -18.83 -17.21 7.23
CA GLU A 51 -18.84 -16.80 8.62
C GLU A 51 -18.53 -15.31 8.77
N ASP A 52 -19.35 -14.60 9.55
CA ASP A 52 -19.19 -13.16 9.79
C ASP A 52 -18.21 -12.81 10.93
N HIS A 53 -17.46 -13.78 11.43
CA HIS A 53 -16.44 -13.54 12.47
C HIS A 53 -15.37 -12.54 12.04
N TYR A 54 -14.99 -12.56 10.77
CA TYR A 54 -13.97 -11.66 10.24
C TYR A 54 -14.59 -10.41 9.63
N THR A 55 -14.03 -9.23 9.95
CA THR A 55 -14.48 -7.95 9.37
C THR A 55 -14.49 -7.97 7.84
N ARG A 56 -13.52 -8.66 7.21
CA ARG A 56 -13.47 -8.80 5.74
C ARG A 56 -14.70 -9.53 5.18
N ASN A 57 -15.17 -10.57 5.89
CA ASN A 57 -16.35 -11.33 5.46
C ASN A 57 -17.61 -10.49 5.64
N ARG A 58 -17.75 -9.76 6.75
CA ARG A 58 -18.87 -8.82 6.95
C ARG A 58 -18.93 -7.73 5.86
N LEU A 59 -17.79 -7.18 5.47
CA LEU A 59 -17.73 -6.22 4.37
C LEU A 59 -18.16 -6.86 3.05
N ARG A 60 -17.65 -8.05 2.74
CA ARG A 60 -17.96 -8.78 1.50
C ARG A 60 -19.40 -9.23 1.43
N ASN A 61 -19.92 -9.78 2.53
CA ASN A 61 -21.24 -10.42 2.54
C ASN A 61 -22.40 -9.44 2.73
N HIS A 62 -22.16 -8.28 3.38
CA HIS A 62 -23.23 -7.35 3.73
C HIS A 62 -23.02 -5.95 3.14
N VAL A 63 -21.83 -5.33 3.34
CA VAL A 63 -21.63 -3.93 3.00
C VAL A 63 -21.50 -3.74 1.49
N ILE A 64 -20.69 -4.55 0.81
CA ILE A 64 -20.49 -4.45 -0.64
C ILE A 64 -21.80 -4.71 -1.39
N PRO A 65 -22.55 -5.78 -1.13
CA PRO A 65 -23.85 -6.01 -1.77
C PRO A 65 -24.87 -4.90 -1.49
N TYR A 66 -24.86 -4.34 -0.29
CA TYR A 66 -25.71 -3.20 0.03
C TYR A 66 -25.36 -1.97 -0.83
N LEU A 67 -24.08 -1.65 -0.95
CA LEU A 67 -23.63 -0.54 -1.79
C LEU A 67 -24.03 -0.72 -3.26
N GLU A 68 -23.88 -1.92 -3.81
CA GLU A 68 -24.24 -2.19 -5.22
C GLU A 68 -25.75 -2.16 -5.44
N ARG A 69 -26.55 -2.66 -4.50
CA ARG A 69 -27.99 -2.72 -4.64
C ARG A 69 -28.68 -1.40 -4.34
N GLU A 70 -28.31 -0.71 -3.26
CA GLU A 70 -29.06 0.44 -2.72
C GLU A 70 -28.43 1.80 -3.09
N ILE A 71 -27.14 1.84 -3.38
CA ILE A 71 -26.43 3.12 -3.58
C ILE A 71 -26.01 3.28 -5.06
N ASN A 72 -25.22 2.34 -5.58
CA ASN A 72 -24.73 2.40 -6.94
C ASN A 72 -24.36 1.02 -7.48
N PRO A 73 -25.02 0.51 -8.52
CA PRO A 73 -24.71 -0.80 -9.11
C PRO A 73 -23.26 -0.95 -9.59
N ARG A 74 -22.55 0.17 -9.81
CA ARG A 74 -21.14 0.19 -10.21
C ARG A 74 -20.20 0.56 -9.08
N ALA A 75 -20.63 0.49 -7.82
CA ALA A 75 -19.81 0.88 -6.67
C ALA A 75 -18.47 0.14 -6.62
N VAL A 76 -18.47 -1.18 -6.82
CA VAL A 76 -17.25 -2.01 -6.82
C VAL A 76 -16.33 -1.63 -7.99
N SER A 77 -16.90 -1.40 -9.19
CA SER A 77 -16.11 -0.97 -10.36
C SER A 77 -15.42 0.37 -10.09
N HIS A 78 -16.17 1.36 -9.61
CA HIS A 78 -15.59 2.68 -9.28
C HIS A 78 -14.52 2.60 -8.19
N MET A 79 -14.69 1.71 -7.19
CA MET A 79 -13.64 1.47 -6.19
C MET A 79 -12.39 0.85 -6.82
N ALA A 80 -12.56 -0.13 -7.72
CA ALA A 80 -11.44 -0.75 -8.43
C ALA A 80 -10.68 0.25 -9.30
N ASP A 81 -11.39 1.08 -10.07
CA ASP A 81 -10.79 2.14 -10.90
C ASP A 81 -9.99 3.12 -10.05
N THR A 82 -10.53 3.51 -8.88
CA THR A 82 -9.82 4.39 -7.94
C THR A 82 -8.57 3.72 -7.37
N MET A 83 -8.65 2.43 -7.04
CA MET A 83 -7.49 1.67 -6.56
C MET A 83 -6.39 1.58 -7.61
N GLU A 84 -6.72 1.36 -8.87
CA GLU A 84 -5.77 1.31 -9.98
C GLU A 84 -5.09 2.67 -10.20
N GLN A 85 -5.86 3.77 -10.17
CA GLN A 85 -5.31 5.12 -10.21
C GLN A 85 -4.33 5.36 -9.06
N MET A 86 -4.67 4.94 -7.84
CA MET A 86 -3.78 5.08 -6.68
C MET A 86 -2.52 4.23 -6.80
N GLN A 87 -2.60 3.03 -7.40
CA GLN A 87 -1.42 2.23 -7.71
C GLN A 87 -0.49 2.94 -8.71
N THR A 88 -1.05 3.57 -9.72
CA THR A 88 -0.29 4.33 -10.73
C THR A 88 0.41 5.55 -10.09
N VAL A 89 -0.29 6.31 -9.27
CA VAL A 89 0.27 7.44 -8.52
C VAL A 89 1.39 6.96 -7.59
N TRP A 90 1.15 5.85 -6.90
CA TRP A 90 2.17 5.25 -6.04
C TRP A 90 3.43 4.85 -6.80
N ALA A 91 3.30 4.15 -7.92
CA ALA A 91 4.43 3.72 -8.74
C ALA A 91 5.24 4.90 -9.27
N PHE A 92 4.56 5.98 -9.67
CA PHE A 92 5.20 7.23 -10.08
C PHE A 92 6.03 7.84 -8.93
N MET A 93 5.44 7.95 -7.74
CA MET A 93 6.11 8.50 -6.55
C MET A 93 7.34 7.67 -6.15
N GLU A 94 7.25 6.33 -6.22
CA GLU A 94 8.39 5.44 -5.95
C GLU A 94 9.54 5.64 -6.93
N VAL A 95 9.23 5.79 -8.22
CA VAL A 95 10.23 6.04 -9.26
C VAL A 95 10.92 7.39 -9.05
N GLU A 96 10.16 8.45 -8.79
CA GLU A 96 10.70 9.79 -8.53
C GLU A 96 11.54 9.82 -7.25
N LYS A 97 11.09 9.13 -6.18
CA LYS A 97 11.84 8.97 -4.93
C LYS A 97 13.22 8.38 -5.19
N CYS A 98 13.28 7.26 -5.92
CA CYS A 98 14.54 6.56 -6.19
C CYS A 98 15.48 7.35 -7.08
N ARG A 99 14.96 8.10 -8.05
CA ARG A 99 15.79 8.79 -9.05
C ARG A 99 16.29 10.15 -8.59
N LYS A 100 15.53 10.89 -7.83
CA LYS A 100 15.75 12.33 -7.63
C LYS A 100 16.29 12.69 -6.24
N TYR A 101 15.95 11.96 -5.20
CA TYR A 101 16.22 12.39 -3.84
C TYR A 101 16.95 11.38 -2.95
N CYS A 102 17.15 10.16 -3.42
CA CYS A 102 17.74 9.10 -2.62
C CYS A 102 19.00 8.56 -3.28
N VAL A 103 20.14 8.75 -2.64
CA VAL A 103 21.40 8.12 -3.03
C VAL A 103 21.62 6.92 -2.10
N LYS A 104 21.69 5.73 -2.69
CA LYS A 104 22.20 4.54 -1.96
C LYS A 104 23.71 4.63 -1.97
N PRO A 105 24.38 4.51 -0.82
CA PRO A 105 25.85 4.53 -0.80
C PRO A 105 26.41 3.40 -1.66
N LYS A 106 27.42 3.71 -2.46
CA LYS A 106 28.04 2.78 -3.43
C LYS A 106 28.91 1.67 -2.79
N GLN A 107 28.99 1.59 -1.46
CA GLN A 107 29.85 0.62 -0.78
C GLN A 107 29.02 -0.39 0.03
N ASP A 108 29.40 -1.66 -0.10
CA ASP A 108 28.76 -2.86 0.49
C ASP A 108 28.62 -2.92 2.04
N LYS A 109 28.91 -1.85 2.74
CA LYS A 109 28.88 -1.82 4.23
C LYS A 109 27.66 -1.11 4.83
N ALA A 110 26.73 -0.67 4.01
CA ALA A 110 25.60 0.14 4.47
C ALA A 110 24.26 -0.38 3.97
N ASP A 111 23.99 -1.69 4.14
CA ASP A 111 22.63 -2.20 4.08
C ASP A 111 21.78 -1.42 5.08
N GLY A 112 20.73 -0.78 4.59
CA GLY A 112 19.82 0.01 5.42
C GLY A 112 20.15 1.50 5.56
N VAL A 113 21.18 2.04 4.89
CA VAL A 113 21.46 3.48 4.90
C VAL A 113 20.85 4.17 3.66
N VAL A 114 20.08 5.21 3.86
CA VAL A 114 19.58 6.10 2.80
C VAL A 114 20.10 7.51 3.07
N ILE A 115 20.69 8.12 2.05
CA ILE A 115 21.15 9.51 2.08
C ILE A 115 20.14 10.35 1.31
N LEU A 116 19.59 11.37 1.95
CA LEU A 116 18.72 12.35 1.31
C LEU A 116 19.56 13.49 0.76
N GLU A 117 19.34 13.83 -0.50
CA GLU A 117 19.99 14.99 -1.13
C GLU A 117 19.36 16.30 -0.61
N GLU A 118 20.11 17.38 -0.72
CA GLU A 118 19.70 18.73 -0.26
C GLU A 118 18.37 19.17 -0.90
N GLY A 119 18.14 18.82 -2.16
CA GLY A 119 16.88 19.09 -2.87
C GLY A 119 15.64 18.44 -2.28
N PHE A 120 15.79 17.45 -1.40
CA PHE A 120 14.65 16.80 -0.71
C PHE A 120 13.86 17.79 0.16
N ARG A 121 14.51 18.82 0.71
CA ARG A 121 13.84 19.87 1.50
C ARG A 121 12.87 20.72 0.69
N SER A 122 13.08 20.84 -0.61
CA SER A 122 12.21 21.60 -1.51
C SER A 122 10.99 20.83 -2.01
N VAL A 123 10.87 19.55 -1.66
CA VAL A 123 9.72 18.71 -2.01
C VAL A 123 8.49 19.22 -1.27
N ASN A 124 7.33 19.20 -1.93
CA ASN A 124 6.05 19.54 -1.30
C ASN A 124 5.89 18.74 0.01
N GLU A 125 5.45 19.41 1.08
CA GLU A 125 5.35 18.85 2.43
C GLU A 125 4.59 17.52 2.48
N THR A 126 3.41 17.47 1.85
CA THR A 126 2.59 16.23 1.83
C THR A 126 3.35 15.06 1.19
N VAL A 127 4.05 15.32 0.07
CA VAL A 127 4.85 14.30 -0.62
C VAL A 127 6.07 13.93 0.23
N ARG A 128 6.70 14.88 0.85
CA ARG A 128 7.88 14.69 1.72
C ARG A 128 7.55 13.82 2.92
N THR A 129 6.50 14.13 3.66
CA THR A 129 5.98 13.32 4.79
C THR A 129 5.77 11.87 4.37
N PHE A 130 5.14 11.68 3.23
CA PHE A 130 4.89 10.36 2.67
C PHE A 130 6.19 9.61 2.30
N LEU A 131 7.13 10.28 1.63
CA LEU A 131 8.42 9.69 1.26
C LEU A 131 9.26 9.32 2.48
N ILE A 132 9.27 10.15 3.52
CA ILE A 132 9.96 9.83 4.79
C ILE A 132 9.38 8.55 5.39
N HIS A 133 8.06 8.42 5.47
CA HIS A 133 7.44 7.20 5.99
C HIS A 133 7.89 5.95 5.23
N GLU A 134 7.89 5.98 3.91
CA GLU A 134 8.31 4.83 3.11
C GLU A 134 9.80 4.52 3.25
N LEU A 135 10.64 5.54 3.32
CA LEU A 135 12.08 5.36 3.55
C LEU A 135 12.35 4.73 4.92
N LEU A 136 11.62 5.14 5.95
CA LEU A 136 11.71 4.53 7.28
C LEU A 136 11.28 3.06 7.24
N CYS A 137 10.18 2.75 6.57
CA CYS A 137 9.73 1.37 6.40
C CYS A 137 10.74 0.51 5.64
N GLU A 138 11.35 1.04 4.59
CA GLU A 138 12.38 0.36 3.80
C GLU A 138 13.63 0.09 4.64
N THR A 139 14.10 1.11 5.35
CA THR A 139 15.32 1.02 6.19
C THR A 139 15.13 0.06 7.36
N ALA A 140 13.95 0.08 7.99
CA ALA A 140 13.62 -0.82 9.09
C ALA A 140 13.33 -2.27 8.64
N GLY A 141 13.16 -2.51 7.34
CA GLY A 141 12.78 -3.81 6.78
C GLY A 141 11.37 -4.27 7.19
N ARG A 142 10.57 -3.39 7.80
CA ARG A 142 9.22 -3.67 8.29
C ARG A 142 8.35 -2.43 8.25
N LYS A 143 7.03 -2.63 8.06
CA LYS A 143 6.04 -1.55 8.05
C LYS A 143 5.31 -1.39 9.38
N LYS A 144 5.32 -2.44 10.19
CA LYS A 144 4.70 -2.42 11.50
C LYS A 144 5.52 -1.53 12.44
N ASP A 145 4.83 -0.73 13.23
CA ASP A 145 5.40 0.16 14.25
C ASP A 145 6.01 1.48 13.73
N ILE A 146 5.93 1.78 12.42
CA ILE A 146 6.27 3.09 11.88
C ILE A 146 5.00 3.94 11.82
N GLU A 147 4.93 4.93 12.71
CA GLU A 147 3.78 5.83 12.87
C GLU A 147 4.11 7.25 12.41
N GLN A 148 3.08 8.07 12.28
CA GLN A 148 3.20 9.50 11.92
C GLN A 148 4.13 10.28 12.85
N ILE A 149 4.23 9.88 14.11
CA ILE A 149 5.13 10.55 15.06
C ILE A 149 6.60 10.41 14.64
N HIS A 150 6.99 9.25 14.11
CA HIS A 150 8.37 8.99 13.65
C HIS A 150 8.71 9.85 12.43
N VAL A 151 7.74 10.05 11.53
CA VAL A 151 7.89 10.92 10.38
C VAL A 151 8.11 12.37 10.81
N LYS A 152 7.30 12.87 11.75
CA LYS A 152 7.44 14.22 12.29
C LYS A 152 8.81 14.43 12.95
N LEU A 153 9.29 13.45 13.72
CA LEU A 153 10.63 13.53 14.33
C LEU A 153 11.74 13.67 13.28
N VAL A 154 11.62 12.99 12.14
CA VAL A 154 12.58 13.13 11.03
C VAL A 154 12.44 14.49 10.37
N GLU A 155 11.23 15.02 10.15
CA GLU A 155 11.01 16.36 9.61
C GLU A 155 11.60 17.44 10.52
N GLU A 156 11.36 17.36 11.82
CA GLU A 156 11.97 18.26 12.82
C GLU A 156 13.51 18.16 12.79
N LEU A 157 14.06 16.94 12.69
CA LEU A 157 15.50 16.75 12.59
C LEU A 157 16.11 17.46 11.37
N MET A 158 15.38 17.45 10.24
CA MET A 158 15.83 18.12 9.01
C MET A 158 15.90 19.64 9.15
N GLU A 159 15.14 20.25 10.06
CA GLU A 159 15.14 21.69 10.32
C GLU A 159 16.22 22.12 11.31
N HIS A 160 16.83 21.18 12.02
CA HIS A 160 17.86 21.46 13.01
C HIS A 160 19.28 21.50 12.42
N GLN A 161 20.22 22.01 13.22
CA GLN A 161 21.65 22.08 12.87
C GLN A 161 22.25 20.70 12.60
N THR A 162 23.23 20.66 11.71
CA THR A 162 23.99 19.46 11.36
C THR A 162 24.58 18.77 12.59
N GLY A 163 24.51 17.43 12.61
CA GLY A 163 25.09 16.60 13.66
C GLY A 163 24.11 16.12 14.74
N ARG A 164 22.85 16.54 14.74
CA ARG A 164 21.82 15.95 15.61
C ARG A 164 21.44 14.55 15.15
N LYS A 165 21.12 13.71 16.13
CA LYS A 165 20.66 12.32 15.92
C LYS A 165 19.37 12.10 16.69
N ILE A 166 18.47 11.34 16.13
CA ILE A 166 17.29 10.79 16.80
C ILE A 166 17.38 9.27 16.73
N MET A 167 16.96 8.61 17.81
CA MET A 167 16.80 7.17 17.81
C MET A 167 15.32 6.85 17.63
N LEU A 168 15.02 6.01 16.67
CA LEU A 168 13.68 5.50 16.41
C LEU A 168 13.56 4.10 17.03
N PRO A 169 12.34 3.65 17.40
CA PRO A 169 12.15 2.42 18.22
C PRO A 169 12.25 1.13 17.41
N TYR A 170 13.39 0.86 16.75
CA TYR A 170 13.71 -0.44 16.09
C TYR A 170 15.19 -0.64 15.88
#